data_68b57d39e0510d19d49d512847fbfc1e
#
_entry.id   68b57d39e0510d19d49d512847fbfc1e
#
_cell.length_a   1.000
_cell.length_b   1.000
_cell.length_c   1.000
_cell.angle_alpha   90.00
_cell.angle_beta   90.00
_cell.angle_gamma   90.00
#
_symmetry.space_group_name_H-M   'P 1'
#
loop_
_entity.id
_entity.type
_entity.pdbx_description
1 polymer ?
#
loop_
_entity_poly.entity_id
_entity_poly.type
_entity_poly.pdbx_seq_one_letter_code
_entity_poly.pdbx_strand_id
1 'polypeptide(L)'
;SSQNEEKKQSVVNNVKNILSKDFEEVNVLMVESNQSPINQNNLNQINQNSILKNVKFIIAVASGKGGVGKSTVAANLACAFKSSGKRVGLLDLDIYGPSLPIILGTNKQPSMNQEKKLIPIKRYDMEVMSFGFVSGSETPAIWRGPLVARMTEQFFRDVDWGKLDILVLDLPPGTGDVQLTLTQKLKISGAIIVTTPQDIALAD
;
A
#
# COMPACT_ATOMS: atom_id res chain seq x y z
N SER A 1 28.51 7.61 -1.97
CA SER A 1 28.07 6.81 -3.11
C SER A 1 28.13 5.30 -2.82
N SER A 2 29.20 4.69 -2.36
CA SER A 2 29.28 3.23 -2.10
C SER A 2 28.32 2.72 -1.01
N GLN A 3 28.17 3.45 0.09
CA GLN A 3 27.24 3.07 1.18
C GLN A 3 25.75 3.04 0.77
N ASN A 4 25.35 3.78 -0.26
CA ASN A 4 23.99 3.77 -0.74
C ASN A 4 23.71 2.56 -1.64
N GLU A 5 24.68 2.14 -2.40
CA GLU A 5 24.63 0.92 -3.23
C GLU A 5 24.59 -0.35 -2.36
N GLU A 6 25.41 -0.44 -1.33
CA GLU A 6 25.39 -1.55 -0.38
C GLU A 6 24.04 -1.69 0.34
N LYS A 7 23.44 -0.57 0.75
CA LYS A 7 22.09 -0.57 1.35
C LYS A 7 21.02 -1.03 0.37
N LYS A 8 21.08 -0.60 -0.90
CA LYS A 8 20.16 -1.04 -1.94
C LYS A 8 20.28 -2.54 -2.18
N GLN A 9 21.50 -3.04 -2.33
CA GLN A 9 21.75 -4.47 -2.54
C GLN A 9 21.28 -5.32 -1.36
N SER A 10 21.46 -4.82 -0.13
CA SER A 10 20.95 -5.48 1.09
C SER A 10 19.42 -5.59 1.08
N VAL A 11 18.71 -4.54 0.67
CA VAL A 11 17.24 -4.56 0.56
C VAL A 11 16.79 -5.57 -0.50
N VAL A 12 17.40 -5.56 -1.68
CA VAL A 12 17.10 -6.51 -2.77
C VAL A 12 17.32 -7.96 -2.30
N ASN A 13 18.44 -8.24 -1.65
CA ASN A 13 18.76 -9.57 -1.17
C ASN A 13 17.79 -10.04 -0.08
N ASN A 14 17.40 -9.15 0.85
CA ASN A 14 16.43 -9.47 1.89
C ASN A 14 15.06 -9.78 1.30
N VAL A 15 14.60 -9.00 0.33
CA VAL A 15 13.31 -9.24 -0.37
C VAL A 15 13.36 -10.56 -1.13
N LYS A 16 14.45 -10.84 -1.87
CA LYS A 16 14.63 -12.12 -2.56
C LYS A 16 14.61 -13.30 -1.60
N ASN A 17 15.36 -13.24 -0.50
CA ASN A 17 15.44 -14.31 0.49
C ASN A 17 14.11 -14.60 1.19
N ILE A 18 13.28 -13.59 1.39
CA ILE A 18 11.95 -13.76 1.99
C ILE A 18 11.00 -14.42 0.99
N LEU A 19 10.97 -13.92 -0.25
CA LEU A 19 10.00 -14.35 -1.25
C LEU A 19 10.39 -15.67 -1.93
N SER A 20 11.68 -15.99 -2.09
CA SER A 20 12.14 -17.26 -2.72
C SER A 20 11.83 -18.52 -1.91
N LYS A 21 11.28 -18.39 -0.70
CA LYS A 21 10.74 -19.52 0.06
C LYS A 21 9.40 -20.03 -0.47
N ASP A 22 8.65 -19.13 -1.08
CA ASP A 22 7.26 -19.37 -1.50
C ASP A 22 7.07 -19.25 -3.02
N PHE A 23 8.09 -18.75 -3.74
CA PHE A 23 8.05 -18.52 -5.20
C PHE A 23 9.29 -19.10 -5.88
N GLU A 24 9.10 -19.78 -7.02
CA GLU A 24 10.19 -20.43 -7.78
C GLU A 24 11.15 -19.40 -8.38
N GLU A 25 10.66 -18.24 -8.79
CA GLU A 25 11.47 -17.17 -9.35
C GLU A 25 11.04 -15.82 -8.79
N VAL A 26 12.02 -15.05 -8.27
CA VAL A 26 11.82 -13.70 -7.73
C VAL A 26 12.81 -12.74 -8.38
N ASN A 27 12.27 -11.83 -9.21
CA ASN A 27 13.03 -10.72 -9.78
C ASN A 27 12.69 -9.42 -9.06
N VAL A 28 13.69 -8.78 -8.44
CA VAL A 28 13.54 -7.51 -7.75
C VAL A 28 14.25 -6.44 -8.57
N LEU A 29 13.47 -5.52 -9.15
CA LEU A 29 13.98 -4.36 -9.85
C LEU A 29 13.86 -3.12 -8.95
N MET A 30 14.97 -2.44 -8.72
CA MET A 30 14.98 -1.13 -8.07
C MET A 30 14.96 -0.05 -9.12
N VAL A 31 13.84 0.68 -9.20
CA VAL A 31 13.71 1.84 -10.11
C VAL A 31 14.10 3.09 -9.33
N GLU A 32 15.17 3.75 -9.78
CA GLU A 32 15.49 5.09 -9.29
C GLU A 32 14.59 6.10 -10.00
N SER A 33 13.77 6.83 -9.25
CA SER A 33 13.12 7.99 -9.82
C SER A 33 14.19 9.06 -10.07
N ASN A 34 14.51 9.32 -11.32
CA ASN A 34 15.29 10.49 -11.74
C ASN A 34 14.48 11.76 -11.45
N GLN A 35 14.34 12.12 -10.18
CA GLN A 35 13.88 13.43 -9.82
C GLN A 35 15.08 14.37 -10.01
N SER A 36 14.99 15.31 -10.94
CA SER A 36 15.85 16.47 -11.03
C SER A 36 16.06 17.07 -9.64
N PRO A 37 17.22 17.63 -9.29
CA PRO A 37 17.48 18.15 -7.94
C PRO A 37 16.41 19.16 -7.56
N ILE A 38 15.49 18.71 -6.72
CA ILE A 38 14.43 19.55 -6.16
C ILE A 38 15.11 20.52 -5.22
N ASN A 39 14.96 21.81 -5.50
CA ASN A 39 15.45 22.91 -4.70
C ASN A 39 15.07 22.68 -3.22
N GLN A 40 16.02 22.67 -2.30
CA GLN A 40 15.81 22.34 -0.88
C GLN A 40 14.71 23.19 -0.20
N ASN A 41 14.41 24.37 -0.76
CA ASN A 41 13.31 25.21 -0.31
C ASN A 41 11.92 24.63 -0.61
N ASN A 42 11.79 23.74 -1.60
CA ASN A 42 10.53 23.05 -1.91
C ASN A 42 10.28 21.81 -1.03
N LEU A 43 11.35 21.21 -0.46
CA LEU A 43 11.22 20.06 0.45
C LEU A 43 10.48 20.42 1.74
N ASN A 44 10.67 21.62 2.25
CA ASN A 44 10.00 22.09 3.47
C ASN A 44 8.51 22.41 3.23
N GLN A 45 8.11 22.80 2.03
CA GLN A 45 6.72 23.04 1.67
C GLN A 45 5.97 21.75 1.35
N ILE A 46 6.64 20.75 0.75
CA ILE A 46 6.06 19.43 0.47
C ILE A 46 5.80 18.66 1.77
N ASN A 47 6.65 18.81 2.78
CA ASN A 47 6.49 18.16 4.09
C ASN A 47 5.33 18.73 4.93
N GLN A 48 4.87 19.96 4.66
CA GLN A 48 3.73 20.54 5.39
C GLN A 48 2.36 20.07 4.89
N ASN A 49 2.28 19.53 3.68
CA ASN A 49 1.02 19.10 3.05
C ASN A 49 0.85 17.57 2.94
N SER A 50 1.71 16.75 3.53
CA SER A 50 1.53 15.30 3.44
C SER A 50 0.34 14.88 4.32
N ILE A 51 -0.63 14.25 3.69
CA ILE A 51 -1.85 13.74 4.34
C ILE A 51 -1.50 12.70 5.43
N LEU A 52 -0.40 11.98 5.27
CA LEU A 52 0.09 10.92 6.16
C LEU A 52 1.38 11.36 6.92
N LYS A 53 1.30 12.44 7.67
CA LYS A 53 2.46 13.06 8.38
C LYS A 53 3.19 12.10 9.34
N ASN A 54 2.49 11.12 9.89
CA ASN A 54 3.00 10.19 10.89
C ASN A 54 3.49 8.86 10.30
N VAL A 55 3.53 8.72 8.98
CA VAL A 55 3.98 7.54 8.26
C VAL A 55 5.34 7.83 7.63
N LYS A 56 6.36 7.01 7.93
CA LYS A 56 7.73 7.24 7.41
C LYS A 56 7.89 6.78 5.97
N PHE A 57 7.43 5.56 5.66
CA PHE A 57 7.54 4.95 4.35
C PHE A 57 6.19 4.43 3.87
N ILE A 58 5.90 4.63 2.60
CA ILE A 58 4.71 4.13 1.94
C ILE A 58 5.15 3.20 0.82
N ILE A 59 4.71 1.94 0.87
CA ILE A 59 4.99 0.93 -0.14
C ILE A 59 3.68 0.58 -0.85
N ALA A 60 3.63 0.78 -2.15
CA ALA A 60 2.49 0.41 -2.97
C ALA A 60 2.66 -1.00 -3.55
N VAL A 61 1.61 -1.80 -3.50
CA VAL A 61 1.55 -3.11 -4.19
C VAL A 61 0.49 -3.00 -5.27
N ALA A 62 0.90 -3.17 -6.52
CA ALA A 62 0.07 -2.97 -7.70
C ALA A 62 0.11 -4.20 -8.62
N SER A 63 -0.84 -4.30 -9.51
CA SER A 63 -0.88 -5.29 -10.60
C SER A 63 -1.64 -4.74 -11.79
N GLY A 64 -1.23 -5.07 -13.01
CA GLY A 64 -1.99 -4.75 -14.21
C GLY A 64 -3.31 -5.52 -14.26
N LYS A 65 -3.30 -6.80 -13.84
CA LYS A 65 -4.44 -7.71 -13.91
C LYS A 65 -4.92 -8.13 -12.52
N GLY A 66 -6.22 -8.39 -12.39
CA GLY A 66 -6.80 -9.01 -11.20
C GLY A 66 -6.46 -10.50 -11.09
N GLY A 67 -6.47 -11.02 -9.86
CA GLY A 67 -6.30 -12.47 -9.61
C GLY A 67 -4.84 -12.97 -9.60
N VAL A 68 -3.84 -12.08 -9.71
CA VAL A 68 -2.41 -12.45 -9.71
C VAL A 68 -1.81 -12.65 -8.31
N GLY A 69 -2.62 -12.52 -7.25
CA GLY A 69 -2.15 -12.67 -5.87
C GLY A 69 -1.64 -11.37 -5.22
N LYS A 70 -1.93 -10.20 -5.81
CA LYS A 70 -1.52 -8.87 -5.31
C LYS A 70 -1.79 -8.68 -3.81
N SER A 71 -3.02 -8.89 -3.37
CA SER A 71 -3.42 -8.69 -1.97
C SER A 71 -2.78 -9.70 -1.02
N THR A 72 -2.53 -10.93 -1.50
CA THR A 72 -1.76 -11.95 -0.76
C THR A 72 -0.32 -11.47 -0.55
N VAL A 73 0.31 -10.93 -1.59
CA VAL A 73 1.66 -10.35 -1.50
C VAL A 73 1.67 -9.16 -0.54
N ALA A 74 0.70 -8.25 -0.64
CA ALA A 74 0.59 -7.08 0.24
C ALA A 74 0.47 -7.48 1.72
N ALA A 75 -0.41 -8.45 2.04
CA ALA A 75 -0.61 -8.94 3.39
C ALA A 75 0.65 -9.61 3.96
N ASN A 76 1.28 -10.50 3.19
CA ASN A 76 2.52 -11.18 3.62
C ASN A 76 3.68 -10.21 3.78
N LEU A 77 3.82 -9.23 2.89
CA LEU A 77 4.82 -8.17 3.00
C LEU A 77 4.65 -7.36 4.28
N ALA A 78 3.42 -6.97 4.59
CA ALA A 78 3.11 -6.26 5.83
C ALA A 78 3.46 -7.11 7.08
N CYS A 79 3.11 -8.39 7.07
CA CYS A 79 3.49 -9.34 8.13
C CYS A 79 5.02 -9.49 8.26
N ALA A 80 5.75 -9.55 7.15
CA ALA A 80 7.22 -9.64 7.17
C ALA A 80 7.86 -8.39 7.78
N PHE A 81 7.37 -7.19 7.42
CA PHE A 81 7.82 -5.95 8.07
C PHE A 81 7.49 -5.94 9.55
N LYS A 82 6.30 -6.41 9.94
CA LYS A 82 5.93 -6.51 11.36
C LYS A 82 6.86 -7.46 12.11
N SER A 83 7.15 -8.62 11.54
CA SER A 83 8.09 -9.60 12.12
C SER A 83 9.51 -9.04 12.26
N SER A 84 9.87 -8.06 11.44
CA SER A 84 11.14 -7.30 11.54
C SER A 84 11.08 -6.17 12.59
N GLY A 85 10.07 -6.13 13.45
CA GLY A 85 9.93 -5.17 14.54
C GLY A 85 9.45 -3.78 14.11
N LYS A 86 8.89 -3.61 12.90
CA LYS A 86 8.36 -2.32 12.43
C LYS A 86 6.92 -2.12 12.90
N ARG A 87 6.51 -0.84 13.05
CA ARG A 87 5.11 -0.48 13.20
C ARG A 87 4.52 -0.38 11.80
N VAL A 88 3.58 -1.25 11.51
CA VAL A 88 3.07 -1.45 10.15
C VAL A 88 1.59 -1.18 10.07
N GLY A 89 1.21 -0.44 9.04
CA GLY A 89 -0.16 -0.32 8.57
C GLY A 89 -0.35 -1.08 7.25
N LEU A 90 -1.54 -1.60 7.04
CA LEU A 90 -1.96 -2.24 5.78
C LEU A 90 -3.29 -1.65 5.36
N LEU A 91 -3.36 -1.05 4.18
CA LEU A 91 -4.56 -0.43 3.63
C LEU A 91 -4.94 -1.06 2.30
N ASP A 92 -6.11 -1.67 2.26
CA ASP A 92 -6.74 -2.22 1.05
C ASP A 92 -7.61 -1.14 0.39
N LEU A 93 -7.23 -0.78 -0.82
CA LEU A 93 -7.89 0.23 -1.66
C LEU A 93 -8.69 -0.41 -2.81
N ASP A 94 -8.82 -1.73 -2.85
CA ASP A 94 -9.66 -2.41 -3.83
C ASP A 94 -11.14 -2.38 -3.40
N ILE A 95 -11.86 -1.41 -3.93
CA ILE A 95 -13.28 -1.20 -3.60
C ILE A 95 -14.16 -2.29 -4.22
N TYR A 96 -13.77 -2.81 -5.37
CA TYR A 96 -14.58 -3.76 -6.12
C TYR A 96 -14.41 -5.21 -5.65
N GLY A 97 -13.28 -5.51 -5.01
CA GLY A 97 -12.98 -6.85 -4.53
C GLY A 97 -12.11 -6.83 -3.27
N PRO A 98 -12.58 -6.16 -2.18
CA PRO A 98 -11.77 -6.06 -0.97
C PRO A 98 -11.51 -7.46 -0.40
N SER A 99 -10.27 -7.91 -0.49
CA SER A 99 -9.88 -9.27 -0.13
C SER A 99 -9.23 -9.39 1.25
N LEU A 100 -8.73 -8.29 1.81
CA LEU A 100 -8.06 -8.32 3.12
C LEU A 100 -8.93 -8.83 4.28
N PRO A 101 -10.24 -8.55 4.36
CA PRO A 101 -11.08 -9.14 5.41
C PRO A 101 -11.02 -10.68 5.41
N ILE A 102 -11.02 -11.27 4.23
CA ILE A 102 -10.96 -12.73 4.05
C ILE A 102 -9.54 -13.25 4.34
N ILE A 103 -8.51 -12.63 3.75
CA ILE A 103 -7.10 -13.01 3.92
C ILE A 103 -6.68 -12.96 5.40
N LEU A 104 -7.11 -11.93 6.12
CA LEU A 104 -6.75 -11.74 7.52
C LEU A 104 -7.71 -12.42 8.50
N GLY A 105 -8.79 -13.02 8.01
CA GLY A 105 -9.77 -13.73 8.84
C GLY A 105 -10.43 -12.81 9.87
N THR A 106 -10.92 -11.63 9.46
CA THR A 106 -11.58 -10.68 10.36
C THR A 106 -12.70 -9.93 9.66
N ASN A 107 -13.85 -9.83 10.34
CA ASN A 107 -15.01 -9.04 9.92
C ASN A 107 -15.31 -7.89 10.88
N LYS A 108 -14.33 -7.51 11.71
CA LYS A 108 -14.49 -6.39 12.64
C LYS A 108 -14.67 -5.10 11.85
N GLN A 109 -15.56 -4.25 12.35
CA GLN A 109 -15.73 -2.90 11.81
C GLN A 109 -14.82 -1.93 12.57
N PRO A 110 -14.24 -0.92 11.88
CA PRO A 110 -13.49 0.14 12.53
C PRO A 110 -14.41 0.97 13.42
N SER A 111 -13.91 1.40 14.56
CA SER A 111 -14.60 2.36 15.43
C SER A 111 -14.18 3.79 15.08
N MET A 112 -14.91 4.77 15.60
CA MET A 112 -14.55 6.17 15.49
C MET A 112 -14.00 6.69 16.83
N ASN A 113 -12.97 7.54 16.76
CA ASN A 113 -12.48 8.28 17.91
C ASN A 113 -13.32 9.56 18.17
N GLN A 114 -12.98 10.30 19.23
CA GLN A 114 -13.67 11.56 19.59
C GLN A 114 -13.52 12.65 18.52
N GLU A 115 -12.49 12.60 17.69
CA GLU A 115 -12.23 13.52 16.59
C GLU A 115 -12.93 13.09 15.28
N LYS A 116 -13.82 12.09 15.34
CA LYS A 116 -14.53 11.50 14.19
C LYS A 116 -13.60 10.85 13.16
N LYS A 117 -12.41 10.41 13.57
CA LYS A 117 -11.51 9.62 12.74
C LYS A 117 -11.76 8.14 12.93
N LEU A 118 -11.59 7.36 11.87
CA LEU A 118 -11.67 5.91 11.91
C LEU A 118 -10.42 5.34 12.58
N ILE A 119 -10.63 4.49 13.58
CA ILE A 119 -9.55 3.74 14.23
C ILE A 119 -9.33 2.45 13.44
N PRO A 120 -8.12 2.20 12.91
CA PRO A 120 -7.81 0.95 12.22
C PRO A 120 -8.06 -0.28 13.08
N ILE A 121 -8.37 -1.39 12.43
CA ILE A 121 -8.50 -2.67 13.11
C ILE A 121 -7.11 -3.21 13.42
N LYS A 122 -6.89 -3.70 14.64
CA LYS A 122 -5.65 -4.42 14.97
C LYS A 122 -5.77 -5.90 14.59
N ARG A 123 -4.88 -6.33 13.70
CA ARG A 123 -4.74 -7.73 13.31
C ARG A 123 -3.27 -8.08 13.10
N TYR A 124 -2.81 -9.18 13.71
CA TYR A 124 -1.39 -9.57 13.73
C TYR A 124 -0.45 -8.43 14.18
N ASP A 125 -0.89 -7.66 15.18
CA ASP A 125 -0.22 -6.45 15.68
C ASP A 125 0.04 -5.37 14.63
N MET A 126 -0.67 -5.38 13.52
CA MET A 126 -0.67 -4.35 12.48
C MET A 126 -1.95 -3.52 12.58
N GLU A 127 -1.87 -2.26 12.15
CA GLU A 127 -3.03 -1.39 11.94
C GLU A 127 -3.58 -1.66 10.53
N VAL A 128 -4.81 -2.17 10.44
CA VAL A 128 -5.39 -2.62 9.15
C VAL A 128 -6.65 -1.85 8.84
N MET A 129 -6.79 -1.41 7.59
CA MET A 129 -7.99 -0.79 7.07
C MET A 129 -8.29 -1.34 5.68
N SER A 130 -9.57 -1.50 5.37
CA SER A 130 -10.06 -1.94 4.06
C SER A 130 -11.42 -1.32 3.78
N PHE A 131 -11.72 -1.06 2.53
CA PHE A 131 -13.07 -0.73 2.10
C PHE A 131 -14.08 -1.80 2.52
N GLY A 132 -13.67 -3.07 2.54
CA GLY A 132 -14.52 -4.17 2.97
C GLY A 132 -14.93 -4.11 4.45
N PHE A 133 -14.23 -3.38 5.31
CA PHE A 133 -14.64 -3.16 6.69
C PHE A 133 -15.69 -2.05 6.87
N VAL A 134 -15.78 -1.13 5.92
CA VAL A 134 -16.63 0.06 6.01
C VAL A 134 -17.90 -0.08 5.20
N SER A 135 -17.84 -0.77 4.05
CA SER A 135 -18.96 -0.91 3.13
C SER A 135 -20.08 -1.85 3.61
N GLY A 136 -19.86 -2.63 4.66
CA GLY A 136 -20.86 -3.62 5.10
C GLY A 136 -21.22 -4.65 4.01
N SER A 137 -22.35 -5.34 4.18
CA SER A 137 -22.87 -6.31 3.19
C SER A 137 -23.56 -5.65 1.98
N GLU A 138 -23.77 -4.35 2.01
CA GLU A 138 -24.37 -3.59 0.92
C GLU A 138 -23.30 -2.77 0.19
N THR A 139 -22.58 -3.36 -0.73
CA THR A 139 -21.73 -2.64 -1.68
C THR A 139 -22.64 -1.92 -2.67
N PRO A 140 -22.65 -0.57 -2.75
CA PRO A 140 -23.42 0.11 -3.77
C PRO A 140 -22.95 -0.32 -5.16
N ALA A 141 -23.86 -0.82 -5.96
CA ALA A 141 -23.60 -1.42 -7.26
C ALA A 141 -22.96 -0.50 -8.32
N ILE A 142 -22.77 0.79 -8.02
CA ILE A 142 -22.26 1.78 -9.00
C ILE A 142 -21.33 2.80 -8.32
N TRP A 143 -20.07 2.42 -8.10
CA TRP A 143 -19.02 3.36 -7.73
C TRP A 143 -18.31 3.84 -9.00
N ARG A 144 -18.48 5.10 -9.36
CA ARG A 144 -17.79 5.71 -10.51
C ARG A 144 -16.44 6.27 -10.07
N GLY A 145 -15.44 6.27 -10.96
CA GLY A 145 -14.05 6.66 -10.69
C GLY A 145 -13.84 7.91 -9.80
N PRO A 146 -14.55 9.05 -10.02
CA PRO A 146 -14.40 10.23 -9.16
C PRO A 146 -14.80 10.02 -7.70
N LEU A 147 -15.77 9.14 -7.44
CA LEU A 147 -16.20 8.80 -6.09
C LEU A 147 -15.15 7.93 -5.39
N VAL A 148 -14.58 6.97 -6.13
CA VAL A 148 -13.49 6.11 -5.65
C VAL A 148 -12.28 6.95 -5.24
N ALA A 149 -11.85 7.89 -6.07
CA ALA A 149 -10.74 8.78 -5.78
C ALA A 149 -11.00 9.63 -4.51
N ARG A 150 -12.21 10.15 -4.35
CA ARG A 150 -12.61 10.91 -3.16
C ARG A 150 -12.58 10.05 -1.89
N MET A 151 -13.12 8.85 -1.94
CA MET A 151 -13.13 7.94 -0.80
C MET A 151 -11.73 7.46 -0.43
N THR A 152 -10.89 7.19 -1.42
CA THR A 152 -9.48 6.87 -1.19
C THR A 152 -8.77 8.02 -0.46
N GLU A 153 -9.01 9.27 -0.88
CA GLU A 153 -8.46 10.44 -0.18
C GLU A 153 -8.99 10.54 1.26
N GLN A 154 -10.27 10.24 1.45
CA GLN A 154 -10.90 10.23 2.77
C GLN A 154 -10.24 9.19 3.69
N PHE A 155 -9.92 7.99 3.21
CA PHE A 155 -9.18 6.99 3.99
C PHE A 155 -7.81 7.47 4.46
N PHE A 156 -7.12 8.29 3.68
CA PHE A 156 -5.85 8.85 4.12
C PHE A 156 -6.00 9.96 5.16
N ARG A 157 -7.10 10.73 5.11
CA ARG A 157 -7.35 11.86 6.02
C ARG A 157 -8.04 11.44 7.30
N ASP A 158 -9.01 10.55 7.19
CA ASP A 158 -9.98 10.25 8.26
C ASP A 158 -9.62 8.99 9.04
N VAL A 159 -8.56 8.26 8.65
CA VAL A 159 -8.03 7.15 9.43
C VAL A 159 -6.92 7.63 10.36
N ASP A 160 -7.06 7.32 11.64
CA ASP A 160 -6.03 7.60 12.65
C ASP A 160 -5.00 6.46 12.67
N TRP A 161 -4.02 6.56 11.75
CA TRP A 161 -2.95 5.57 11.65
C TRP A 161 -1.96 5.58 12.81
N GLY A 162 -1.98 6.63 13.65
CA GLY A 162 -0.93 6.83 14.64
C GLY A 162 0.45 6.98 14.00
N LYS A 163 1.50 6.55 14.73
CA LYS A 163 2.88 6.60 14.21
C LYS A 163 3.26 5.27 13.58
N LEU A 164 3.42 5.24 12.25
CA LEU A 164 3.85 4.07 11.50
C LEU A 164 5.26 4.23 10.94
N ASP A 165 6.01 3.13 10.92
CA ASP A 165 7.28 3.07 10.19
C ASP A 165 7.01 2.77 8.71
N ILE A 166 6.02 1.91 8.42
CA ILE A 166 5.66 1.51 7.04
C ILE A 166 4.13 1.42 6.92
N LEU A 167 3.59 1.98 5.84
CA LEU A 167 2.22 1.74 5.38
C LEU A 167 2.28 1.01 4.04
N VAL A 168 1.74 -0.19 4.00
CA VAL A 168 1.58 -0.98 2.78
C VAL A 168 0.22 -0.67 2.18
N LEU A 169 0.19 -0.26 0.91
CA LEU A 169 -1.03 0.02 0.15
C LEU A 169 -1.28 -1.13 -0.82
N ASP A 170 -2.37 -1.83 -0.66
CA ASP A 170 -2.88 -2.80 -1.64
C ASP A 170 -3.77 -2.06 -2.63
N LEU A 171 -3.25 -1.78 -3.83
CA LEU A 171 -3.92 -0.97 -4.84
C LEU A 171 -4.96 -1.81 -5.61
N PRO A 172 -6.02 -1.20 -6.15
CA PRO A 172 -6.89 -1.90 -7.09
C PRO A 172 -6.09 -2.37 -8.32
N PRO A 173 -6.51 -3.44 -9.00
CA PRO A 173 -5.86 -3.89 -10.23
C PRO A 173 -6.05 -2.89 -11.37
N GLY A 174 -5.14 -2.92 -12.34
CA GLY A 174 -5.15 -2.06 -13.53
C GLY A 174 -4.30 -0.80 -13.41
N THR A 175 -4.37 0.06 -14.42
CA THR A 175 -3.58 1.29 -14.58
C THR A 175 -4.44 2.56 -14.49
N GLY A 176 -5.55 2.50 -13.76
CA GLY A 176 -6.59 3.53 -13.76
C GLY A 176 -6.30 4.76 -12.90
N ASP A 177 -7.32 5.62 -12.81
CA ASP A 177 -7.26 6.93 -12.14
C ASP A 177 -6.86 6.88 -10.67
N VAL A 178 -7.11 5.76 -9.98
CA VAL A 178 -6.77 5.60 -8.56
C VAL A 178 -5.26 5.59 -8.37
N GLN A 179 -4.53 4.80 -9.17
CA GLN A 179 -3.06 4.73 -9.11
C GLN A 179 -2.45 6.09 -9.42
N LEU A 180 -2.96 6.78 -10.45
CA LEU A 180 -2.49 8.12 -10.83
C LEU A 180 -2.75 9.14 -9.71
N THR A 181 -3.95 9.14 -9.13
CA THR A 181 -4.32 10.02 -8.02
C THR A 181 -3.42 9.79 -6.80
N LEU A 182 -3.09 8.53 -6.49
CA LEU A 182 -2.22 8.18 -5.37
C LEU A 182 -0.79 8.68 -5.57
N THR A 183 -0.22 8.47 -6.75
CA THR A 183 1.14 8.93 -7.07
C THR A 183 1.27 10.46 -7.04
N GLN A 184 0.20 11.18 -7.36
CA GLN A 184 0.18 12.65 -7.29
C GLN A 184 0.04 13.18 -5.86
N LYS A 185 -0.70 12.48 -4.98
CA LYS A 185 -1.04 12.96 -3.63
C LYS A 185 -0.15 12.40 -2.53
N LEU A 186 0.46 11.25 -2.74
CA LEU A 186 1.29 10.58 -1.75
C LEU A 186 2.73 10.48 -2.23
N LYS A 187 3.65 10.74 -1.32
CA LYS A 187 5.07 10.44 -1.54
C LYS A 187 5.31 8.94 -1.34
N ILE A 188 5.07 8.15 -2.39
CA ILE A 188 5.32 6.71 -2.38
C ILE A 188 6.84 6.48 -2.30
N SER A 189 7.27 5.67 -1.33
CA SER A 189 8.67 5.34 -1.10
C SER A 189 9.18 4.21 -1.99
N GLY A 190 8.27 3.33 -2.42
CA GLY A 190 8.56 2.22 -3.32
C GLY A 190 7.27 1.55 -3.81
N ALA A 191 7.36 0.87 -4.94
CA ALA A 191 6.26 0.11 -5.51
C ALA A 191 6.69 -1.31 -5.85
N ILE A 192 5.78 -2.26 -5.66
CA ILE A 192 5.93 -3.67 -6.02
C ILE A 192 4.85 -3.99 -7.05
N ILE A 193 5.26 -4.45 -8.22
CA ILE A 193 4.36 -4.90 -9.27
C ILE A 193 4.25 -6.42 -9.19
N VAL A 194 3.05 -6.92 -9.01
CA VAL A 194 2.74 -8.35 -8.96
C VAL A 194 2.14 -8.76 -10.29
N THR A 195 2.72 -9.73 -10.94
CA THR A 195 2.23 -10.30 -12.18
C THR A 195 2.41 -11.81 -12.21
N THR A 196 1.77 -12.49 -13.17
CA THR A 196 1.97 -13.91 -13.46
C THR A 196 2.64 -14.06 -14.83
N PRO A 197 3.35 -15.17 -15.13
CA PRO A 197 4.09 -15.37 -16.38
C PRO A 197 3.18 -15.69 -17.58
N GLN A 198 1.97 -15.14 -17.61
CA GLN A 198 1.02 -15.26 -18.71
C GLN A 198 1.15 -14.04 -19.61
N ASP A 199 1.15 -14.23 -20.93
CA ASP A 199 1.33 -13.16 -21.91
C ASP A 199 0.40 -11.97 -21.68
N ILE A 200 -0.87 -12.22 -21.39
CA ILE A 200 -1.86 -11.18 -21.06
C ILE A 200 -1.50 -10.40 -19.80
N ALA A 201 -0.97 -11.06 -18.78
CA ALA A 201 -0.61 -10.42 -17.53
C ALA A 201 0.69 -9.62 -17.61
N LEU A 202 1.53 -9.91 -18.60
CA LEU A 202 2.77 -9.20 -18.89
C LEU A 202 2.55 -8.02 -19.84
N ALA A 203 1.46 -8.03 -20.62
CA ALA A 203 1.13 -6.98 -21.58
C ALA A 203 0.42 -5.76 -20.93
N ASP A 204 -0.25 -5.96 -19.79
CA ASP A 204 -0.88 -4.91 -18.98
C ASP A 204 0.16 -4.18 -18.11
#